data_773054a914ed385e8f67679300cdea27
#
_entry.id   773054a914ed385e8f67679300cdea27
#
_cell.length_a   1.000
_cell.length_b   1.000
_cell.length_c   1.000
_cell.angle_alpha   90.00
_cell.angle_beta   90.00
_cell.angle_gamma   90.00
#
_symmetry.space_group_name_H-M   'P 1'
#
loop_
_entity.id
_entity.type
_entity.pdbx_description
1 polymer ?
#
loop_
_entity_poly.entity_id
_entity_poly.type
_entity_poly.pdbx_seq_one_letter_code
_entity_poly.pdbx_strand_id
1 'polypeptide(L)'
;MSPDTQDQARSGMLAGGNWIIDQVKIIDVYPKHEQLANIFDQSQGTGGSPYNVLLDLAKMGAGFPLQGAGLVGQDALGEYIIEDCRRHNIDPKFISVSPGTSTSYTDVMTEREGGRRTFFHNRGANATWDGSEIDFSTSSAKIFHLGYLLLLDAIDQSESEHGTVGAALLAKARAAGMKTSIDVVSEDSDRFAKIIGPALKQVDYCILNEVEGSKVTGVEVRRDGNLLNDGIEETASKLFELGVGDLVAIHFPEGSYAQSKDGEKVW
;
A
#
# COMPACT_ATOMS: atom_id res chain seq x y z
N MET A 1 36.94 23.03 14.40
CA MET A 1 35.55 23.27 14.79
C MET A 1 34.70 22.52 13.81
N SER A 2 34.25 21.34 14.17
CA SER A 2 33.30 20.57 13.37
C SER A 2 31.91 21.20 13.53
N PRO A 3 31.12 21.37 12.46
CA PRO A 3 29.74 21.80 12.63
C PRO A 3 28.98 20.66 13.32
N ASP A 4 28.31 21.00 14.42
CA ASP A 4 27.28 20.20 15.05
C ASP A 4 26.27 19.77 13.99
N THR A 5 26.32 18.54 13.54
CA THR A 5 25.19 17.88 12.94
C THR A 5 24.18 17.68 14.08
N GLN A 6 23.28 18.65 14.25
CA GLN A 6 22.06 18.43 15.01
C GLN A 6 21.38 17.21 14.42
N ASP A 7 21.31 16.17 15.23
CA ASP A 7 20.52 14.95 15.01
C ASP A 7 19.05 15.41 15.01
N GLN A 8 18.57 15.92 13.86
CA GLN A 8 17.18 16.31 13.72
C GLN A 8 16.37 15.01 13.78
N ALA A 9 15.66 14.84 14.88
CA ALA A 9 14.78 13.70 15.08
C ALA A 9 13.87 13.54 13.85
N ARG A 10 13.89 12.35 13.22
CA ARG A 10 13.05 12.04 12.06
C ARG A 10 11.58 12.30 12.37
N SER A 11 10.84 12.86 11.41
CA SER A 11 9.43 13.21 11.53
C SER A 11 8.71 12.98 10.21
N GLY A 12 7.45 12.56 10.27
CA GLY A 12 6.61 12.39 9.10
C GLY A 12 6.66 11.01 8.48
N MET A 13 6.07 10.91 7.29
CA MET A 13 5.90 9.67 6.55
C MET A 13 6.39 9.80 5.11
N LEU A 14 7.16 8.84 4.65
CA LEU A 14 7.44 8.55 3.25
C LEU A 14 6.62 7.32 2.87
N ALA A 15 5.70 7.45 1.91
CA ALA A 15 4.96 6.32 1.39
C ALA A 15 5.36 6.04 -0.05
N GLY A 16 5.72 4.80 -0.32
CA GLY A 16 6.15 4.32 -1.62
C GLY A 16 5.34 3.14 -2.10
N GLY A 17 5.28 2.98 -3.42
CA GLY A 17 4.56 1.88 -4.02
C GLY A 17 3.79 2.25 -5.27
N ASN A 18 2.56 1.74 -5.39
CA ASN A 18 1.75 1.92 -6.57
C ASN A 18 0.94 3.22 -6.53
N TRP A 19 1.17 4.05 -7.55
CA TRP A 19 0.41 5.26 -7.83
C TRP A 19 -0.51 4.98 -9.01
N ILE A 20 -1.81 5.16 -8.83
CA ILE A 20 -2.85 4.70 -9.75
C ILE A 20 -3.83 5.84 -10.02
N ILE A 21 -4.34 5.92 -11.24
CA ILE A 21 -5.56 6.68 -11.53
C ILE A 21 -6.75 5.72 -11.55
N ASP A 22 -7.69 5.91 -10.66
CA ASP A 22 -8.96 5.21 -10.69
C ASP A 22 -9.94 5.95 -11.62
N GLN A 23 -10.37 5.29 -12.68
CA GLN A 23 -11.37 5.76 -13.62
C GLN A 23 -12.70 5.08 -13.32
N VAL A 24 -13.50 5.72 -12.48
CA VAL A 24 -14.78 5.16 -12.04
C VAL A 24 -15.85 5.40 -13.09
N LYS A 25 -16.57 4.35 -13.48
CA LYS A 25 -17.68 4.39 -14.42
C LYS A 25 -18.92 3.77 -13.79
N ILE A 26 -19.99 4.56 -13.70
CA ILE A 26 -21.29 4.07 -13.20
C ILE A 26 -22.03 3.44 -14.37
N ILE A 27 -22.29 2.15 -14.28
CA ILE A 27 -22.95 1.36 -15.33
C ILE A 27 -24.34 0.87 -14.88
N ASP A 28 -25.22 0.55 -15.85
CA ASP A 28 -26.52 -0.05 -15.58
C ASP A 28 -26.39 -1.49 -15.05
N VAL A 29 -25.59 -2.29 -15.72
CA VAL A 29 -25.40 -3.72 -15.40
C VAL A 29 -24.02 -4.14 -15.86
N TYR A 30 -23.39 -5.11 -15.19
CA TYR A 30 -22.20 -5.76 -15.71
C TYR A 30 -22.61 -6.69 -16.88
N PRO A 31 -22.16 -6.40 -18.12
CA PRO A 31 -22.66 -7.11 -19.29
C PRO A 31 -22.09 -8.53 -19.37
N LYS A 32 -22.86 -9.45 -19.96
CA LYS A 32 -22.32 -10.73 -20.42
C LYS A 32 -21.41 -10.50 -21.63
N HIS A 33 -20.62 -11.52 -21.99
CA HIS A 33 -19.80 -11.47 -23.20
C HIS A 33 -20.62 -11.03 -24.42
N GLU A 34 -20.02 -10.16 -25.25
CA GLU A 34 -20.61 -9.64 -26.48
C GLU A 34 -21.86 -8.76 -26.31
N GLN A 35 -22.18 -8.36 -25.06
CA GLN A 35 -23.30 -7.47 -24.78
C GLN A 35 -22.82 -6.08 -24.37
N LEU A 36 -23.67 -5.07 -24.58
CA LEU A 36 -23.44 -3.68 -24.25
C LEU A 36 -24.02 -3.35 -22.88
N ALA A 37 -23.28 -2.55 -22.10
CA ALA A 37 -23.80 -1.83 -20.95
C ALA A 37 -23.69 -0.32 -21.19
N ASN A 38 -24.56 0.47 -20.56
CA ASN A 38 -24.52 1.92 -20.65
C ASN A 38 -23.71 2.50 -19.48
N ILE A 39 -22.86 3.50 -19.77
CA ILE A 39 -22.20 4.32 -18.77
C ILE A 39 -23.05 5.57 -18.56
N PHE A 40 -23.48 5.83 -17.32
CA PHE A 40 -24.29 6.98 -16.95
C PHE A 40 -23.47 8.15 -16.42
N ASP A 41 -22.35 7.83 -15.79
CA ASP A 41 -21.47 8.84 -15.19
C ASP A 41 -20.03 8.30 -15.14
N GLN A 42 -19.07 9.23 -15.14
CA GLN A 42 -17.66 8.90 -14.99
C GLN A 42 -16.93 9.95 -14.18
N SER A 43 -15.99 9.49 -13.38
CA SER A 43 -15.09 10.33 -12.62
C SER A 43 -13.69 9.72 -12.59
N GLN A 44 -12.68 10.53 -12.26
CA GLN A 44 -11.34 10.03 -12.02
C GLN A 44 -10.75 10.65 -10.76
N GLY A 45 -9.83 9.92 -10.14
CA GLY A 45 -9.07 10.37 -8.99
C GLY A 45 -7.79 9.61 -8.84
N THR A 46 -6.84 10.18 -8.11
CA THR A 46 -5.62 9.47 -7.73
C THR A 46 -5.96 8.42 -6.67
N GLY A 47 -5.36 7.25 -6.80
CA GLY A 47 -5.49 6.12 -5.89
C GLY A 47 -4.16 5.40 -5.69
N GLY A 48 -4.24 4.21 -5.11
CA GLY A 48 -3.09 3.41 -4.70
C GLY A 48 -2.73 3.63 -3.23
N SER A 49 -2.10 2.63 -2.62
CA SER A 49 -1.81 2.65 -1.19
C SER A 49 -1.04 3.89 -0.72
N PRO A 50 0.12 4.25 -1.31
CA PRO A 50 0.88 5.40 -0.85
C PRO A 50 0.10 6.71 -0.95
N TYR A 51 -0.68 6.90 -2.04
CA TYR A 51 -1.49 8.10 -2.17
C TYR A 51 -2.60 8.17 -1.12
N ASN A 52 -3.35 7.08 -0.93
CA ASN A 52 -4.47 7.05 -0.01
C ASN A 52 -4.04 7.37 1.41
N VAL A 53 -2.98 6.72 1.92
CA VAL A 53 -2.49 6.96 3.27
C VAL A 53 -1.98 8.39 3.46
N LEU A 54 -1.25 8.95 2.46
CA LEU A 54 -0.73 10.30 2.54
C LEU A 54 -1.85 11.35 2.45
N LEU A 55 -2.83 11.14 1.57
CA LEU A 55 -3.99 12.02 1.43
C LEU A 55 -4.85 12.05 2.69
N ASP A 56 -5.11 10.89 3.29
CA ASP A 56 -5.88 10.81 4.52
C ASP A 56 -5.17 11.55 5.66
N LEU A 57 -3.87 11.35 5.82
CA LEU A 57 -3.07 12.09 6.79
C LEU A 57 -3.10 13.60 6.51
N ALA A 58 -2.99 14.02 5.25
CA ALA A 58 -3.08 15.44 4.88
C ALA A 58 -4.44 16.03 5.23
N LYS A 59 -5.53 15.32 4.91
CA LYS A 59 -6.91 15.76 5.23
C LYS A 59 -7.21 15.76 6.72
N MET A 60 -6.59 14.87 7.49
CA MET A 60 -6.67 14.84 8.96
C MET A 60 -5.86 15.96 9.61
N GLY A 61 -5.10 16.74 8.84
CA GLY A 61 -4.28 17.82 9.34
C GLY A 61 -3.00 17.36 10.04
N ALA A 62 -2.39 16.27 9.55
CA ALA A 62 -1.10 15.81 10.06
C ALA A 62 -0.07 16.94 10.07
N GLY A 63 0.42 17.30 11.25
CA GLY A 63 1.37 18.40 11.47
C GLY A 63 2.83 18.02 11.19
N PHE A 64 3.09 17.07 10.29
CA PHE A 64 4.41 16.56 9.93
C PHE A 64 4.55 16.37 8.41
N PRO A 65 5.79 16.29 7.88
CA PRO A 65 6.03 16.14 6.45
C PRO A 65 5.46 14.84 5.87
N LEU A 66 4.87 14.93 4.67
CA LEU A 66 4.34 13.81 3.89
C LEU A 66 5.08 13.75 2.56
N GLN A 67 5.69 12.61 2.25
CA GLN A 67 6.51 12.41 1.04
C GLN A 67 6.02 11.19 0.25
N GLY A 68 5.98 11.30 -1.08
CA GLY A 68 5.62 10.21 -1.98
C GLY A 68 6.83 9.65 -2.71
N ALA A 69 6.87 8.31 -2.90
CA ALA A 69 7.85 7.61 -3.72
C ALA A 69 7.16 6.62 -4.67
N GLY A 70 7.63 6.54 -5.92
CA GLY A 70 7.03 5.65 -6.91
C GLY A 70 7.42 6.00 -8.34
N LEU A 71 6.72 5.40 -9.28
CA LEU A 71 6.96 5.60 -10.71
C LEU A 71 5.65 5.86 -11.44
N VAL A 72 5.61 6.95 -12.20
CA VAL A 72 4.50 7.29 -13.09
C VAL A 72 4.99 7.35 -14.54
N GLY A 73 4.09 7.27 -15.50
CA GLY A 73 4.41 7.45 -16.91
C GLY A 73 4.64 8.92 -17.27
N GLN A 74 5.29 9.14 -18.40
CA GLN A 74 5.42 10.47 -19.00
C GLN A 74 4.15 10.81 -19.82
N ASP A 75 3.03 10.94 -19.14
CA ASP A 75 1.70 11.20 -19.71
C ASP A 75 0.87 12.11 -18.81
N ALA A 76 -0.31 12.51 -19.29
CA ALA A 76 -1.19 13.41 -18.57
C ALA A 76 -1.70 12.84 -17.21
N LEU A 77 -1.77 11.52 -17.07
CA LEU A 77 -2.16 10.88 -15.81
C LEU A 77 -1.05 10.97 -14.78
N GLY A 78 0.22 10.82 -15.20
CA GLY A 78 1.39 10.99 -14.33
C GLY A 78 1.52 12.45 -13.85
N GLU A 79 1.33 13.40 -14.74
CA GLU A 79 1.30 14.83 -14.39
C GLU A 79 0.18 15.11 -13.39
N TYR A 80 -1.01 14.55 -13.62
CA TYR A 80 -2.16 14.70 -12.71
C TYR A 80 -1.83 14.19 -11.29
N ILE A 81 -1.22 13.00 -11.14
CA ILE A 81 -0.82 12.44 -9.84
C ILE A 81 0.14 13.38 -9.11
N ILE A 82 1.20 13.85 -9.79
CA ILE A 82 2.22 14.72 -9.20
C ILE A 82 1.60 16.05 -8.75
N GLU A 83 0.73 16.63 -9.58
CA GLU A 83 0.05 17.88 -9.25
C GLU A 83 -0.94 17.73 -8.10
N ASP A 84 -1.64 16.60 -8.05
CA ASP A 84 -2.57 16.28 -6.99
C ASP A 84 -1.86 16.11 -5.63
N CYS A 85 -0.71 15.46 -5.61
CA CYS A 85 0.16 15.41 -4.44
C CYS A 85 0.51 16.83 -3.93
N ARG A 86 0.96 17.71 -4.82
CA ARG A 86 1.32 19.09 -4.47
C ARG A 86 0.15 19.88 -3.91
N ARG A 87 -1.05 19.74 -4.48
CA ARG A 87 -2.28 20.39 -4.00
C ARG A 87 -2.64 20.00 -2.57
N HIS A 88 -2.24 18.80 -2.14
CA HIS A 88 -2.49 18.27 -0.80
C HIS A 88 -1.27 18.39 0.14
N ASN A 89 -0.25 19.18 -0.24
CA ASN A 89 1.00 19.32 0.51
C ASN A 89 1.75 18.01 0.74
N ILE A 90 1.63 17.07 -0.20
CA ILE A 90 2.42 15.85 -0.28
C ILE A 90 3.61 16.13 -1.20
N ASP A 91 4.83 16.03 -0.68
CA ASP A 91 6.06 16.22 -1.47
C ASP A 91 6.31 15.03 -2.39
N PRO A 92 6.23 15.17 -3.73
CA PRO A 92 6.45 14.08 -4.68
C PRO A 92 7.94 13.84 -4.98
N LYS A 93 8.84 14.19 -4.08
CA LYS A 93 10.31 14.20 -4.29
C LYS A 93 10.85 12.90 -4.89
N PHE A 94 10.31 11.77 -4.47
CA PHE A 94 10.76 10.44 -4.93
C PHE A 94 9.76 9.78 -5.89
N ILE A 95 8.83 10.54 -6.48
CA ILE A 95 8.01 10.07 -7.58
C ILE A 95 8.74 10.38 -8.88
N SER A 96 9.27 9.33 -9.52
CA SER A 96 9.99 9.43 -10.79
C SER A 96 9.03 9.33 -11.99
N VAL A 97 9.46 9.86 -13.13
CA VAL A 97 8.70 9.78 -14.38
C VAL A 97 9.43 8.86 -15.36
N SER A 98 8.75 7.82 -15.84
CA SER A 98 9.28 6.84 -16.80
C SER A 98 8.90 7.20 -18.22
N PRO A 99 9.87 7.51 -19.10
CA PRO A 99 9.57 7.73 -20.50
C PRO A 99 9.18 6.41 -21.19
N GLY A 100 8.17 6.47 -22.07
CA GLY A 100 7.76 5.32 -22.88
C GLY A 100 6.90 4.27 -22.16
N THR A 101 6.53 4.51 -20.90
CA THR A 101 5.62 3.65 -20.13
C THR A 101 4.39 4.48 -19.75
N SER A 102 3.20 3.91 -19.77
CA SER A 102 1.99 4.58 -19.32
C SER A 102 1.92 4.62 -17.79
N THR A 103 1.30 5.66 -17.24
CA THR A 103 0.89 5.66 -15.84
C THR A 103 -0.10 4.52 -15.56
N SER A 104 0.02 3.90 -14.41
CA SER A 104 -0.92 2.87 -13.97
C SER A 104 -2.32 3.43 -13.78
N TYR A 105 -3.33 2.67 -14.18
CA TYR A 105 -4.72 3.05 -13.98
C TYR A 105 -5.61 1.83 -13.74
N THR A 106 -6.78 2.09 -13.16
CA THR A 106 -7.82 1.07 -12.98
C THR A 106 -9.14 1.61 -13.52
N ASP A 107 -9.75 0.92 -14.48
CA ASP A 107 -11.14 1.11 -14.81
C ASP A 107 -12.01 0.40 -13.79
N VAL A 108 -12.79 1.18 -13.03
CA VAL A 108 -13.68 0.68 -11.97
C VAL A 108 -15.10 0.73 -12.47
N MET A 109 -15.63 -0.42 -12.92
CA MET A 109 -17.03 -0.53 -13.32
C MET A 109 -17.89 -0.72 -12.07
N THR A 110 -18.74 0.25 -11.78
CA THR A 110 -19.63 0.24 -10.60
C THR A 110 -21.07 0.13 -11.06
N GLU A 111 -21.74 -0.96 -10.70
CA GLU A 111 -23.17 -1.13 -10.99
C GLU A 111 -23.98 -0.11 -10.19
N ARG A 112 -24.89 0.60 -10.87
CA ARG A 112 -25.77 1.60 -10.26
C ARG A 112 -26.66 1.00 -9.18
N GLU A 113 -27.18 -0.21 -9.43
CA GLU A 113 -27.94 -0.96 -8.46
C GLU A 113 -27.04 -1.92 -7.70
N GLY A 114 -27.01 -1.80 -6.38
CA GLY A 114 -26.21 -2.65 -5.48
C GLY A 114 -24.77 -2.22 -5.30
N GLY A 115 -24.22 -1.29 -6.09
CA GLY A 115 -22.89 -0.72 -5.90
C GLY A 115 -21.73 -1.71 -6.08
N ARG A 116 -21.98 -2.88 -6.74
CA ARG A 116 -20.93 -3.87 -6.97
C ARG A 116 -19.88 -3.31 -7.93
N ARG A 117 -18.62 -3.57 -7.64
CA ARG A 117 -17.48 -3.07 -8.41
C ARG A 117 -16.71 -4.20 -9.06
N THR A 118 -16.26 -3.95 -10.30
CA THR A 118 -15.33 -4.81 -11.03
C THR A 118 -14.18 -3.96 -11.53
N PHE A 119 -12.96 -4.45 -11.37
CA PHE A 119 -11.74 -3.71 -11.60
C PHE A 119 -10.99 -4.26 -12.82
N PHE A 120 -10.59 -3.37 -13.73
CA PHE A 120 -9.71 -3.69 -14.85
C PHE A 120 -8.44 -2.86 -14.67
N HIS A 121 -7.37 -3.51 -14.25
CA HIS A 121 -6.16 -2.84 -13.84
C HIS A 121 -5.04 -2.93 -14.89
N ASN A 122 -4.46 -1.78 -15.22
CA ASN A 122 -3.22 -1.67 -15.99
C ASN A 122 -2.08 -1.30 -15.04
N ARG A 123 -1.09 -2.18 -14.92
CA ARG A 123 0.05 -1.98 -14.01
C ARG A 123 0.96 -0.83 -14.45
N GLY A 124 1.07 -0.57 -15.76
CA GLY A 124 1.85 0.55 -16.29
C GLY A 124 3.25 0.67 -15.68
N ALA A 125 3.66 1.88 -15.37
CA ALA A 125 4.97 2.18 -14.77
C ALA A 125 5.19 1.47 -13.42
N ASN A 126 4.14 1.21 -12.64
CA ASN A 126 4.24 0.50 -11.35
C ASN A 126 4.86 -0.90 -11.48
N ALA A 127 4.71 -1.56 -12.64
CA ALA A 127 5.26 -2.89 -12.87
C ALA A 127 6.81 -2.93 -12.77
N THR A 128 7.46 -1.83 -13.11
CA THR A 128 8.94 -1.75 -13.17
C THR A 128 9.55 -1.00 -11.98
N TRP A 129 8.74 -0.44 -11.10
CA TRP A 129 9.23 0.27 -9.94
C TRP A 129 9.81 -0.69 -8.90
N ASP A 130 11.07 -0.48 -8.53
CA ASP A 130 11.81 -1.28 -7.54
C ASP A 130 12.31 -0.47 -6.32
N GLY A 131 12.03 0.84 -6.29
CA GLY A 131 12.45 1.74 -5.21
C GLY A 131 13.94 2.06 -5.18
N SER A 132 14.71 1.70 -6.21
CA SER A 132 16.16 1.91 -6.26
C SER A 132 16.56 3.38 -6.26
N GLU A 133 15.66 4.28 -6.71
CA GLU A 133 15.88 5.72 -6.73
C GLU A 133 15.74 6.39 -5.35
N ILE A 134 15.22 5.69 -4.34
CA ILE A 134 15.02 6.28 -3.03
C ILE A 134 16.33 6.37 -2.27
N ASP A 135 16.81 7.58 -2.05
CA ASP A 135 17.87 7.86 -1.07
C ASP A 135 17.23 8.18 0.29
N PHE A 136 17.09 7.16 1.13
CA PHE A 136 16.53 7.30 2.48
C PHE A 136 17.31 8.24 3.40
N SER A 137 18.59 8.52 3.11
CA SER A 137 19.41 9.46 3.87
C SER A 137 18.96 10.91 3.67
N THR A 138 18.34 11.22 2.53
CA THR A 138 17.83 12.56 2.19
C THR A 138 16.39 12.79 2.58
N SER A 139 15.70 11.79 3.14
CA SER A 139 14.37 11.90 3.71
C SER A 139 14.43 12.15 5.22
N SER A 140 13.64 13.09 5.71
CA SER A 140 13.44 13.29 7.16
C SER A 140 12.36 12.37 7.76
N ALA A 141 11.66 11.57 6.95
CA ALA A 141 10.56 10.76 7.42
C ALA A 141 10.96 9.78 8.53
N LYS A 142 10.08 9.63 9.52
CA LYS A 142 10.21 8.66 10.61
C LYS A 142 9.72 7.28 10.20
N ILE A 143 8.71 7.22 9.32
CA ILE A 143 8.06 5.99 8.86
C ILE A 143 8.19 5.90 7.34
N PHE A 144 8.60 4.74 6.84
CA PHE A 144 8.48 4.33 5.44
C PHE A 144 7.34 3.32 5.31
N HIS A 145 6.31 3.67 4.55
CA HIS A 145 5.20 2.79 4.21
C HIS A 145 5.36 2.26 2.79
N LEU A 146 5.26 0.95 2.58
CA LEU A 146 5.34 0.30 1.28
C LEU A 146 4.02 -0.42 0.96
N GLY A 147 3.37 -0.05 -0.11
CA GLY A 147 2.10 -0.66 -0.54
C GLY A 147 1.71 -0.38 -1.99
N TYR A 148 1.00 -1.25 -2.68
CA TYR A 148 0.59 -2.59 -2.20
C TYR A 148 1.61 -3.64 -2.60
N LEU A 149 2.06 -4.47 -1.68
CA LEU A 149 2.70 -5.72 -2.04
C LEU A 149 1.67 -6.60 -2.78
N LEU A 150 2.13 -7.51 -3.64
CA LEU A 150 1.34 -8.34 -4.57
C LEU A 150 0.83 -7.58 -5.82
N LEU A 151 1.01 -6.26 -5.90
CA LEU A 151 0.61 -5.44 -7.06
C LEU A 151 1.78 -4.75 -7.77
N LEU A 152 3.00 -4.93 -7.29
CA LEU A 152 4.23 -4.31 -7.79
C LEU A 152 5.20 -5.39 -8.31
N ASP A 153 5.19 -5.64 -9.63
CA ASP A 153 5.89 -6.80 -10.21
C ASP A 153 7.39 -6.82 -9.89
N ALA A 154 8.09 -5.69 -9.95
CA ALA A 154 9.51 -5.61 -9.62
C ALA A 154 9.78 -5.76 -8.11
N ILE A 155 8.96 -5.17 -7.26
CA ILE A 155 9.03 -5.26 -5.80
C ILE A 155 8.80 -6.70 -5.32
N ASP A 156 7.90 -7.44 -5.99
CA ASP A 156 7.54 -8.83 -5.67
C ASP A 156 8.58 -9.86 -6.15
N GLN A 157 9.59 -9.44 -6.94
CA GLN A 157 10.63 -10.34 -7.43
C GLN A 157 11.47 -10.90 -6.27
N SER A 158 11.97 -12.12 -6.48
CA SER A 158 12.91 -12.75 -5.54
C SER A 158 14.23 -11.99 -5.49
N GLU A 159 14.75 -11.81 -4.27
CA GLU A 159 16.04 -11.22 -3.97
C GLU A 159 16.81 -12.14 -3.01
N SER A 160 18.15 -12.22 -3.15
CA SER A 160 18.97 -13.26 -2.54
C SER A 160 19.19 -13.12 -1.04
N GLU A 161 19.22 -11.89 -0.51
CA GLU A 161 19.57 -11.61 0.89
C GLU A 161 18.32 -11.56 1.78
N HIS A 162 17.27 -10.87 1.30
CA HIS A 162 16.07 -10.61 2.08
C HIS A 162 14.83 -11.40 1.60
N GLY A 163 14.96 -12.16 0.49
CA GLY A 163 13.92 -12.99 -0.07
C GLY A 163 13.09 -12.32 -1.17
N THR A 164 12.79 -11.04 -1.04
CA THR A 164 12.13 -10.23 -2.09
C THR A 164 12.74 -8.84 -2.18
N VAL A 165 12.62 -8.18 -3.35
CA VAL A 165 13.05 -6.79 -3.54
C VAL A 165 12.34 -5.85 -2.55
N GLY A 166 11.05 -6.07 -2.28
CA GLY A 166 10.29 -5.31 -1.29
C GLY A 166 10.84 -5.46 0.13
N ALA A 167 11.21 -6.69 0.53
CA ALA A 167 11.85 -6.91 1.83
C ALA A 167 13.23 -6.22 1.91
N ALA A 168 14.02 -6.26 0.83
CA ALA A 168 15.30 -5.55 0.76
C ALA A 168 15.12 -4.02 0.84
N LEU A 169 14.09 -3.48 0.20
CA LEU A 169 13.78 -2.04 0.27
C LEU A 169 13.38 -1.62 1.69
N LEU A 170 12.54 -2.41 2.38
CA LEU A 170 12.18 -2.20 3.78
C LEU A 170 13.42 -2.28 4.70
N ALA A 171 14.30 -3.25 4.45
CA ALA A 171 15.57 -3.37 5.22
C ALA A 171 16.46 -2.14 5.05
N LYS A 172 16.56 -1.57 3.83
CA LYS A 172 17.29 -0.31 3.59
C LYS A 172 16.69 0.86 4.36
N ALA A 173 15.35 0.99 4.40
CA ALA A 173 14.68 2.02 5.17
C ALA A 173 14.97 1.89 6.68
N ARG A 174 14.92 0.68 7.23
CA ARG A 174 15.30 0.40 8.63
C ARG A 174 16.76 0.73 8.92
N ALA A 175 17.67 0.36 8.03
CA ALA A 175 19.10 0.70 8.16
C ALA A 175 19.34 2.21 8.16
N ALA A 176 18.49 2.99 7.50
CA ALA A 176 18.48 4.45 7.55
C ALA A 176 17.79 5.03 8.80
N GLY A 177 17.37 4.20 9.76
CA GLY A 177 16.75 4.61 11.02
C GLY A 177 15.25 4.93 10.93
N MET A 178 14.55 4.46 9.90
CA MET A 178 13.11 4.56 9.79
C MET A 178 12.40 3.37 10.43
N LYS A 179 11.20 3.58 10.94
CA LYS A 179 10.21 2.52 11.14
C LYS A 179 9.58 2.16 9.80
N THR A 180 9.14 0.92 9.65
CA THR A 180 8.57 0.41 8.40
C THR A 180 7.13 -0.04 8.58
N SER A 181 6.33 0.17 7.54
CA SER A 181 4.92 -0.20 7.48
C SER A 181 4.59 -0.81 6.13
N ILE A 182 3.68 -1.77 6.10
CA ILE A 182 3.14 -2.33 4.86
C ILE A 182 1.62 -2.42 4.89
N ASP A 183 1.02 -2.40 3.72
CA ASP A 183 -0.23 -3.04 3.40
C ASP A 183 -0.09 -3.88 2.12
N VAL A 184 -1.11 -4.64 1.79
CA VAL A 184 -1.11 -5.55 0.65
C VAL A 184 -2.42 -5.40 -0.13
N VAL A 185 -2.47 -5.98 -1.34
CA VAL A 185 -3.72 -6.06 -2.09
C VAL A 185 -4.35 -7.44 -1.92
N SER A 186 -5.66 -7.47 -1.78
CA SER A 186 -6.43 -8.72 -1.81
C SER A 186 -6.45 -9.26 -3.23
N GLU A 187 -5.56 -10.21 -3.56
CA GLU A 187 -5.60 -10.94 -4.82
C GLU A 187 -5.98 -12.41 -4.58
N ASP A 188 -6.52 -13.05 -5.61
CA ASP A 188 -6.81 -14.47 -5.57
C ASP A 188 -5.62 -15.28 -6.11
N SER A 189 -4.60 -15.46 -5.26
CA SER A 189 -3.39 -16.21 -5.60
C SER A 189 -2.81 -16.93 -4.39
N ASP A 190 -1.86 -17.82 -4.64
CA ASP A 190 -1.07 -18.57 -3.64
C ASP A 190 0.26 -17.90 -3.29
N ARG A 191 0.51 -16.66 -3.77
CA ARG A 191 1.78 -15.93 -3.61
C ARG A 191 1.98 -15.29 -2.23
N PHE A 192 0.93 -15.16 -1.41
CA PHE A 192 0.96 -14.41 -0.14
C PHE A 192 2.14 -14.79 0.75
N ALA A 193 2.28 -16.06 1.11
CA ALA A 193 3.37 -16.50 1.99
C ALA A 193 4.77 -16.23 1.41
N LYS A 194 4.90 -16.37 0.08
CA LYS A 194 6.19 -16.20 -0.62
C LYS A 194 6.63 -14.74 -0.68
N ILE A 195 5.70 -13.80 -0.84
CA ILE A 195 6.00 -12.38 -1.01
C ILE A 195 5.93 -11.65 0.32
N ILE A 196 4.87 -11.87 1.10
CA ILE A 196 4.66 -11.16 2.35
C ILE A 196 5.55 -11.71 3.48
N GLY A 197 5.75 -13.04 3.57
CA GLY A 197 6.57 -13.64 4.62
C GLY A 197 7.98 -13.03 4.77
N PRO A 198 8.77 -12.87 3.69
CA PRO A 198 10.05 -12.15 3.77
C PRO A 198 9.93 -10.70 4.24
N ALA A 199 8.90 -9.97 3.77
CA ALA A 199 8.68 -8.58 4.12
C ALA A 199 8.36 -8.39 5.61
N LEU A 200 7.56 -9.29 6.22
CA LEU A 200 7.18 -9.21 7.64
C LEU A 200 8.38 -9.14 8.58
N LYS A 201 9.51 -9.75 8.23
CA LYS A 201 10.75 -9.69 9.02
C LYS A 201 11.39 -8.29 9.05
N GLN A 202 10.97 -7.42 8.15
CA GLN A 202 11.46 -6.07 7.99
C GLN A 202 10.39 -5.01 8.32
N VAL A 203 9.27 -5.41 8.95
CA VAL A 203 8.11 -4.56 9.20
C VAL A 203 7.93 -4.29 10.69
N ASP A 204 7.76 -3.04 11.05
CA ASP A 204 7.39 -2.62 12.40
C ASP A 204 5.85 -2.56 12.54
N TYR A 205 5.11 -2.07 11.53
CA TYR A 205 3.66 -1.89 11.54
C TYR A 205 3.02 -2.62 10.37
N CYS A 206 2.22 -3.64 10.65
CA CYS A 206 1.52 -4.46 9.63
C CYS A 206 0.03 -4.15 9.67
N ILE A 207 -0.51 -3.58 8.58
CA ILE A 207 -1.93 -3.25 8.46
C ILE A 207 -2.52 -4.10 7.33
N LEU A 208 -3.49 -4.95 7.65
CA LEU A 208 -4.11 -5.89 6.72
C LEU A 208 -5.62 -5.93 6.93
N ASN A 209 -6.37 -6.37 5.91
CA ASN A 209 -7.72 -6.83 6.16
C ASN A 209 -7.74 -8.29 6.66
N GLU A 210 -8.89 -8.76 7.13
CA GLU A 210 -9.03 -10.10 7.70
C GLU A 210 -8.74 -11.22 6.70
N VAL A 211 -9.06 -10.99 5.41
CA VAL A 211 -8.83 -11.98 4.34
C VAL A 211 -7.33 -12.10 4.04
N GLU A 212 -6.64 -10.98 3.96
CA GLU A 212 -5.19 -10.91 3.75
C GLU A 212 -4.45 -11.55 4.91
N GLY A 213 -4.82 -11.19 6.15
CA GLY A 213 -4.26 -11.81 7.35
C GLY A 213 -4.45 -13.33 7.36
N SER A 214 -5.64 -13.81 7.02
CA SER A 214 -5.94 -15.24 6.89
C SER A 214 -5.06 -15.92 5.83
N LYS A 215 -4.91 -15.30 4.65
CA LYS A 215 -4.08 -15.85 3.56
C LYS A 215 -2.59 -15.91 3.94
N VAL A 216 -2.09 -14.94 4.68
CA VAL A 216 -0.69 -14.90 5.14
C VAL A 216 -0.43 -15.96 6.22
N THR A 217 -1.34 -16.12 7.17
CA THR A 217 -1.13 -16.94 8.38
C THR A 217 -1.72 -18.34 8.30
N GLY A 218 -2.66 -18.56 7.36
CA GLY A 218 -3.43 -19.81 7.26
C GLY A 218 -4.50 -19.97 8.35
N VAL A 219 -4.80 -18.92 9.13
CA VAL A 219 -5.83 -18.96 10.18
C VAL A 219 -7.20 -18.70 9.59
N GLU A 220 -8.20 -19.49 9.99
CA GLU A 220 -9.59 -19.23 9.64
C GLU A 220 -10.12 -18.04 10.48
N VAL A 221 -10.50 -16.95 9.81
CA VAL A 221 -11.01 -15.72 10.46
C VAL A 221 -12.52 -15.53 10.27
N ARG A 222 -13.14 -16.29 9.36
CA ARG A 222 -14.59 -16.31 9.15
C ARG A 222 -15.09 -17.72 8.94
N ARG A 223 -16.32 -17.98 9.48
CA ARG A 223 -17.03 -19.24 9.23
C ARG A 223 -18.50 -18.91 8.99
N ASP A 224 -19.04 -19.42 7.88
CA ASP A 224 -20.42 -19.15 7.44
C ASP A 224 -20.76 -17.64 7.43
N GLY A 225 -19.79 -16.82 6.99
CA GLY A 225 -19.92 -15.36 6.92
C GLY A 225 -19.69 -14.62 8.25
N ASN A 226 -19.65 -15.32 9.39
CA ASN A 226 -19.44 -14.71 10.70
C ASN A 226 -17.94 -14.57 11.02
N LEU A 227 -17.58 -13.41 11.58
CA LEU A 227 -16.21 -13.16 12.06
C LEU A 227 -15.90 -14.05 13.27
N LEU A 228 -14.70 -14.62 13.27
CA LEU A 228 -14.16 -15.39 14.40
C LEU A 228 -13.16 -14.52 15.18
N ASN A 229 -13.57 -13.95 16.31
CA ASN A 229 -12.72 -13.07 17.10
C ASN A 229 -11.42 -13.77 17.53
N ASP A 230 -11.50 -15.03 17.98
CA ASP A 230 -10.32 -15.83 18.34
C ASP A 230 -9.40 -16.02 17.12
N GLY A 231 -9.96 -16.17 15.92
CA GLY A 231 -9.21 -16.27 14.67
C GLY A 231 -8.47 -14.97 14.34
N ILE A 232 -9.08 -13.79 14.58
CA ILE A 232 -8.42 -12.50 14.42
C ILE A 232 -7.24 -12.36 15.38
N GLU A 233 -7.44 -12.71 16.67
CA GLU A 233 -6.37 -12.66 17.67
C GLU A 233 -5.23 -13.64 17.35
N GLU A 234 -5.55 -14.85 16.90
CA GLU A 234 -4.55 -15.85 16.47
C GLU A 234 -3.79 -15.35 15.24
N THR A 235 -4.49 -14.74 14.26
CA THR A 235 -3.87 -14.13 13.07
C THR A 235 -2.85 -13.06 13.48
N ALA A 236 -3.21 -12.14 14.38
CA ALA A 236 -2.29 -11.12 14.85
C ALA A 236 -1.07 -11.73 15.57
N SER A 237 -1.28 -12.73 16.41
CA SER A 237 -0.19 -13.43 17.10
C SER A 237 0.76 -14.11 16.14
N LYS A 238 0.26 -14.80 15.10
CA LYS A 238 1.08 -15.41 14.06
C LYS A 238 1.87 -14.40 13.22
N LEU A 239 1.29 -13.21 12.95
CA LEU A 239 2.02 -12.15 12.25
C LEU A 239 3.24 -11.67 13.05
N PHE A 240 3.14 -11.58 14.38
CA PHE A 240 4.30 -11.32 15.24
C PHE A 240 5.33 -12.46 15.20
N GLU A 241 4.88 -13.72 15.22
CA GLU A 241 5.78 -14.88 15.08
C GLU A 241 6.50 -14.87 13.73
N LEU A 242 5.86 -14.37 12.67
CA LEU A 242 6.46 -14.21 11.33
C LEU A 242 7.43 -13.05 11.22
N GLY A 243 7.47 -12.14 12.21
CA GLY A 243 8.53 -11.13 12.33
C GLY A 243 8.09 -9.68 12.48
N VAL A 244 6.79 -9.38 12.54
CA VAL A 244 6.31 -8.00 12.77
C VAL A 244 6.88 -7.44 14.08
N GLY A 245 7.38 -6.19 14.02
CA GLY A 245 8.13 -5.57 15.12
C GLY A 245 7.27 -5.02 16.24
N ASP A 246 6.34 -4.11 15.95
CA ASP A 246 5.69 -3.28 16.96
C ASP A 246 4.18 -3.43 17.03
N LEU A 247 3.48 -3.42 15.88
CA LEU A 247 2.02 -3.36 15.81
C LEU A 247 1.47 -4.18 14.65
N VAL A 248 0.40 -4.92 14.92
CA VAL A 248 -0.49 -5.51 13.92
C VAL A 248 -1.86 -4.84 14.03
N ALA A 249 -2.42 -4.40 12.92
CA ALA A 249 -3.79 -3.92 12.82
C ALA A 249 -4.53 -4.70 11.74
N ILE A 250 -5.70 -5.24 12.08
CA ILE A 250 -6.55 -6.01 11.16
C ILE A 250 -7.91 -5.33 11.10
N HIS A 251 -8.31 -4.91 9.89
CA HIS A 251 -9.62 -4.31 9.69
C HIS A 251 -10.57 -5.28 8.96
N PHE A 252 -11.86 -5.13 9.21
CA PHE A 252 -12.92 -5.95 8.65
C PHE A 252 -14.22 -5.13 8.61
N PRO A 253 -15.27 -5.56 7.88
CA PRO A 253 -16.50 -4.78 7.71
C PRO A 253 -17.18 -4.36 9.03
N GLU A 254 -17.05 -5.16 10.08
CA GLU A 254 -17.69 -4.90 11.38
C GLU A 254 -16.87 -3.97 12.28
N GLY A 255 -15.56 -3.77 12.01
CA GLY A 255 -14.66 -2.96 12.83
C GLY A 255 -13.19 -3.21 12.56
N SER A 256 -12.39 -3.12 13.60
CA SER A 256 -10.94 -3.36 13.52
C SER A 256 -10.40 -3.92 14.84
N TYR A 257 -9.29 -4.63 14.73
CA TYR A 257 -8.52 -5.12 15.88
C TYR A 257 -7.08 -4.66 15.75
N ALA A 258 -6.49 -4.21 16.84
CA ALA A 258 -5.06 -3.91 16.88
C ALA A 258 -4.40 -4.57 18.09
N GLN A 259 -3.18 -5.04 17.91
CA GLN A 259 -2.35 -5.62 18.95
C GLN A 259 -0.94 -5.08 18.86
N SER A 260 -0.39 -4.61 20.00
CA SER A 260 1.02 -4.28 20.11
C SER A 260 1.86 -5.53 20.44
N LYS A 261 3.16 -5.44 20.18
CA LYS A 261 4.10 -6.52 20.54
C LYS A 261 4.12 -6.78 22.06
N ASP A 262 3.88 -5.77 22.87
CA ASP A 262 3.84 -5.87 24.34
C ASP A 262 2.52 -6.48 24.87
N GLY A 263 1.62 -6.83 23.95
CA GLY A 263 0.38 -7.56 24.26
C GLY A 263 -0.83 -6.66 24.55
N GLU A 264 -0.73 -5.35 24.38
CA GLU A 264 -1.91 -4.47 24.42
C GLU A 264 -2.83 -4.76 23.25
N LYS A 265 -4.14 -4.87 23.49
CA LYS A 265 -5.16 -5.24 22.52
C LYS A 265 -6.30 -4.22 22.54
N VAL A 266 -6.80 -3.86 21.34
CA VAL A 266 -7.95 -2.96 21.14
C VAL A 266 -8.84 -3.54 20.06
N TRP A 267 -10.16 -3.53 20.32
CA TRP A 267 -11.22 -3.91 19.38
C TRP A 267 -12.03 -2.69 18.94
#